data_c5494b3a067ddc26a209001a04295f66
#
_entry.id   c5494b3a067ddc26a209001a04295f66
#
_cell.length_a   1.000
_cell.length_b   1.000
_cell.length_c   1.000
_cell.angle_alpha   90.00
_cell.angle_beta   90.00
_cell.angle_gamma   90.00
#
_symmetry.space_group_name_H-M   'P 1'
#
loop_
_entity.id
_entity.type
_entity.pdbx_description
1 polymer ?
#
loop_
_entity_poly.entity_id
_entity_poly.type
_entity_poly.pdbx_seq_one_letter_code
_entity_poly.pdbx_strand_id
1 'polypeptide(L)'
;MKLLEGKTALITGAARGIGKSIALKFAQEGANIAFTDLNYDQNMQTTQNELADLGVKAKGYASNAASFEDSEKLIENVVADFERIDVLVNNAGITRDNLLMRMQEKDWDLVMTVNLKSVFNLTKAVQRVMMKQRFGSIVNMSSVVGVNGNAGQSNYSASKAGMIGFTKSIALELGSRNIRCNAIAPGFIETEMTHSLKEDVRDAWIQTIPLRRSGKPEDVADVATFLASDLSSYVTGQVISVCGGMST
;
A
#
# COMPACT_ATOMS: atom_id res chain seq x y z
N MET A 1 -19.36 12.33 10.42
CA MET A 1 -19.34 10.86 10.61
C MET A 1 -17.99 10.37 10.13
N LYS A 2 -17.26 9.67 10.95
CA LYS A 2 -15.95 9.10 10.58
C LYS A 2 -16.15 7.85 9.74
N LEU A 3 -15.46 7.75 8.60
CA LEU A 3 -15.66 6.67 7.61
C LEU A 3 -15.14 5.30 8.07
N LEU A 4 -14.17 5.28 8.99
CA LEU A 4 -13.48 4.07 9.45
C LEU A 4 -13.63 3.85 10.97
N GLU A 5 -14.63 4.45 11.59
CA GLU A 5 -14.89 4.33 13.03
C GLU A 5 -14.95 2.86 13.46
N GLY A 6 -14.15 2.50 14.49
CA GLY A 6 -14.08 1.15 15.04
C GLY A 6 -13.45 0.08 14.16
N LYS A 7 -12.96 0.41 12.96
CA LYS A 7 -12.19 -0.51 12.10
C LYS A 7 -10.73 -0.56 12.55
N THR A 8 -10.07 -1.69 12.30
CA THR A 8 -8.61 -1.85 12.48
C THR A 8 -7.96 -2.01 11.11
N ALA A 9 -6.99 -1.15 10.80
CA ALA A 9 -6.22 -1.20 9.58
C ALA A 9 -4.77 -1.66 9.85
N LEU A 10 -4.28 -2.60 9.04
CA LEU A 10 -2.87 -2.99 8.96
C LEU A 10 -2.26 -2.40 7.71
N ILE A 11 -1.19 -1.60 7.84
CA ILE A 11 -0.56 -0.88 6.74
C ILE A 11 0.94 -1.19 6.72
N THR A 12 1.47 -1.71 5.61
CA THR A 12 2.88 -2.04 5.50
C THR A 12 3.72 -0.92 4.91
N GLY A 13 4.98 -0.77 5.36
CA GLY A 13 5.86 0.31 4.91
C GLY A 13 5.29 1.69 5.26
N ALA A 14 4.76 1.84 6.48
CA ALA A 14 4.02 3.04 6.86
C ALA A 14 4.75 3.94 7.88
N ALA A 15 6.05 3.75 8.08
CA ALA A 15 6.85 4.68 8.88
C ALA A 15 7.02 6.05 8.19
N ARG A 16 6.80 6.15 6.87
CA ARG A 16 6.97 7.37 6.06
C ARG A 16 6.17 7.33 4.75
N GLY A 17 6.23 8.45 4.01
CA GLY A 17 5.68 8.55 2.65
C GLY A 17 4.18 8.26 2.55
N ILE A 18 3.78 7.60 1.47
CA ILE A 18 2.37 7.27 1.18
C ILE A 18 1.75 6.43 2.30
N GLY A 19 2.47 5.41 2.78
CA GLY A 19 1.98 4.55 3.86
C GLY A 19 1.67 5.31 5.15
N LYS A 20 2.54 6.24 5.56
CA LYS A 20 2.31 7.12 6.70
C LYS A 20 1.10 8.03 6.49
N SER A 21 0.97 8.63 5.31
CA SER A 21 -0.18 9.49 4.98
C SER A 21 -1.50 8.71 5.03
N ILE A 22 -1.52 7.47 4.52
CA ILE A 22 -2.68 6.57 4.65
C ILE A 22 -2.99 6.28 6.11
N ALA A 23 -1.97 5.97 6.93
CA ALA A 23 -2.15 5.67 8.36
C ALA A 23 -2.76 6.87 9.11
N LEU A 24 -2.23 8.07 8.90
CA LEU A 24 -2.74 9.31 9.50
C LEU A 24 -4.17 9.61 9.05
N LYS A 25 -4.46 9.49 7.75
CA LYS A 25 -5.81 9.71 7.23
C LYS A 25 -6.82 8.70 7.80
N PHE A 26 -6.46 7.42 7.87
CA PHE A 26 -7.31 6.39 8.45
C PHE A 26 -7.58 6.64 9.95
N ALA A 27 -6.56 7.08 10.69
CA ALA A 27 -6.71 7.47 12.09
C ALA A 27 -7.65 8.67 12.27
N GLN A 28 -7.53 9.70 11.42
CA GLN A 28 -8.46 10.84 11.40
C GLN A 28 -9.90 10.41 11.15
N GLU A 29 -10.07 9.36 10.32
CA GLU A 29 -11.37 8.75 10.03
C GLU A 29 -11.81 7.70 11.07
N GLY A 30 -11.09 7.57 12.20
CA GLY A 30 -11.48 6.79 13.37
C GLY A 30 -11.00 5.34 13.38
N ALA A 31 -10.12 4.94 12.48
CA ALA A 31 -9.55 3.60 12.50
C ALA A 31 -8.46 3.45 13.56
N ASN A 32 -8.38 2.30 14.20
CA ASN A 32 -7.19 1.84 14.90
C ASN A 32 -6.12 1.41 13.90
N ILE A 33 -4.86 1.71 14.18
CA ILE A 33 -3.76 1.54 13.22
C ILE A 33 -2.70 0.56 13.74
N ALA A 34 -2.59 -0.59 13.08
CA ALA A 34 -1.40 -1.42 13.10
C ALA A 34 -0.57 -1.07 11.87
N PHE A 35 0.72 -0.83 12.02
CA PHE A 35 1.56 -0.50 10.87
C PHE A 35 2.94 -1.12 10.98
N THR A 36 3.61 -1.33 9.85
CA THR A 36 4.92 -1.97 9.85
C THR A 36 5.95 -1.22 9.03
N ASP A 37 7.19 -1.40 9.42
CA ASP A 37 8.36 -1.20 8.58
C ASP A 37 9.39 -2.29 8.86
N LEU A 38 10.47 -2.35 8.06
CA LEU A 38 11.51 -3.38 8.21
C LEU A 38 12.18 -3.32 9.60
N ASN A 39 12.43 -2.12 10.10
CA ASN A 39 13.07 -1.88 11.38
C ASN A 39 12.21 -0.94 12.24
N TYR A 40 12.29 -1.10 13.56
CA TYR A 40 11.69 -0.16 14.50
C TYR A 40 12.68 0.98 14.78
N ASP A 41 12.64 2.00 13.94
CA ASP A 41 13.51 3.17 13.98
C ASP A 41 12.80 4.45 14.49
N GLN A 42 13.50 5.58 14.45
CA GLN A 42 12.94 6.87 14.85
C GLN A 42 11.72 7.29 14.01
N ASN A 43 11.67 6.93 12.73
CA ASN A 43 10.51 7.26 11.89
C ASN A 43 9.27 6.50 12.35
N MET A 44 9.42 5.20 12.69
CA MET A 44 8.34 4.42 13.26
C MET A 44 7.84 4.98 14.58
N GLN A 45 8.76 5.35 15.49
CA GLN A 45 8.41 5.95 16.77
C GLN A 45 7.66 7.27 16.59
N THR A 46 8.12 8.14 15.70
CA THR A 46 7.48 9.41 15.38
C THR A 46 6.08 9.19 14.84
N THR A 47 5.94 8.30 13.85
CA THR A 47 4.62 7.97 13.26
C THR A 47 3.67 7.38 14.29
N GLN A 48 4.14 6.50 15.19
CA GLN A 48 3.31 5.95 16.24
C GLN A 48 2.79 7.02 17.21
N ASN A 49 3.64 7.98 17.58
CA ASN A 49 3.24 9.09 18.44
C ASN A 49 2.20 10.00 17.76
N GLU A 50 2.44 10.39 16.50
CA GLU A 50 1.49 11.18 15.71
C GLU A 50 0.12 10.50 15.59
N LEU A 51 0.09 9.19 15.40
CA LEU A 51 -1.16 8.41 15.36
C LEU A 51 -1.86 8.37 16.73
N ALA A 52 -1.10 8.21 17.81
CA ALA A 52 -1.64 8.21 19.17
C ALA A 52 -2.25 9.59 19.54
N ASP A 53 -1.65 10.69 19.09
CA ASP A 53 -2.15 12.06 19.31
C ASP A 53 -3.51 12.29 18.63
N LEU A 54 -3.88 11.49 17.63
CA LEU A 54 -5.20 11.49 17.00
C LEU A 54 -6.27 10.75 17.83
N GLY A 55 -5.88 10.17 18.97
CA GLY A 55 -6.80 9.52 19.91
C GLY A 55 -7.23 8.11 19.53
N VAL A 56 -6.54 7.46 18.58
CA VAL A 56 -6.79 6.08 18.18
C VAL A 56 -5.75 5.13 18.77
N LYS A 57 -6.08 3.84 18.87
CA LYS A 57 -5.09 2.83 19.21
C LYS A 57 -4.12 2.66 18.02
N ALA A 58 -2.82 2.89 18.27
CA ALA A 58 -1.79 2.78 17.26
C ALA A 58 -0.60 1.96 17.76
N LYS A 59 -0.10 1.02 16.93
CA LYS A 59 1.08 0.22 17.25
C LYS A 59 1.89 -0.11 16.00
N GLY A 60 3.20 0.19 16.08
CA GLY A 60 4.18 -0.18 15.05
C GLY A 60 4.81 -1.55 15.33
N TYR A 61 5.10 -2.29 14.27
CA TYR A 61 5.75 -3.60 14.31
C TYR A 61 6.92 -3.64 13.34
N ALA A 62 8.10 -4.04 13.81
CA ALA A 62 9.18 -4.42 12.90
C ALA A 62 8.82 -5.76 12.25
N SER A 63 8.71 -5.79 10.92
CA SER A 63 8.33 -7.01 10.18
C SER A 63 8.84 -6.94 8.75
N ASN A 64 9.44 -8.05 8.29
CA ASN A 64 9.86 -8.20 6.91
C ASN A 64 8.72 -8.81 6.07
N ALA A 65 7.98 -7.97 5.35
CA ALA A 65 6.88 -8.41 4.49
C ALA A 65 7.30 -9.44 3.41
N ALA A 66 8.59 -9.50 3.06
CA ALA A 66 9.14 -10.47 2.12
C ALA A 66 9.25 -11.90 2.72
N SER A 67 9.21 -12.03 4.07
CA SER A 67 9.18 -13.30 4.80
C SER A 67 7.73 -13.73 5.05
N PHE A 68 7.39 -14.97 4.67
CA PHE A 68 6.06 -15.51 4.94
C PHE A 68 5.84 -15.77 6.44
N GLU A 69 6.86 -16.30 7.12
CA GLU A 69 6.84 -16.56 8.56
C GLU A 69 6.66 -15.27 9.37
N ASP A 70 7.38 -14.19 9.00
CA ASP A 70 7.21 -12.87 9.64
C ASP A 70 5.80 -12.32 9.41
N SER A 71 5.23 -12.56 8.21
CA SER A 71 3.87 -12.12 7.89
C SER A 71 2.82 -12.88 8.73
N GLU A 72 2.95 -14.19 8.93
CA GLU A 72 2.06 -14.96 9.80
C GLU A 72 2.15 -14.47 11.24
N LYS A 73 3.37 -14.33 11.78
CA LYS A 73 3.62 -13.83 13.14
C LYS A 73 3.10 -12.40 13.34
N LEU A 74 3.23 -11.55 12.31
CA LEU A 74 2.66 -10.20 12.34
C LEU A 74 1.14 -10.25 12.49
N ILE A 75 0.44 -11.05 11.68
CA ILE A 75 -1.01 -11.17 11.78
C ILE A 75 -1.46 -11.68 13.15
N GLU A 76 -0.77 -12.68 13.72
CA GLU A 76 -1.04 -13.17 15.06
C GLU A 76 -0.89 -12.06 16.11
N ASN A 77 0.20 -11.30 16.07
CA ASN A 77 0.45 -10.19 16.98
C ASN A 77 -0.61 -9.08 16.85
N VAL A 78 -0.99 -8.70 15.62
CA VAL A 78 -2.00 -7.68 15.38
C VAL A 78 -3.37 -8.16 15.90
N VAL A 79 -3.74 -9.41 15.68
CA VAL A 79 -4.99 -9.97 16.19
C VAL A 79 -4.98 -10.03 17.73
N ALA A 80 -3.85 -10.38 18.35
CA ALA A 80 -3.72 -10.37 19.81
C ALA A 80 -3.88 -8.96 20.41
N ASP A 81 -3.34 -7.95 19.73
CA ASP A 81 -3.39 -6.57 20.20
C ASP A 81 -4.72 -5.86 19.85
N PHE A 82 -5.29 -6.10 18.68
CA PHE A 82 -6.44 -5.33 18.14
C PHE A 82 -7.71 -6.15 17.96
N GLU A 83 -7.68 -7.47 18.20
CA GLU A 83 -8.79 -8.43 18.09
C GLU A 83 -9.31 -8.68 16.67
N ARG A 84 -9.10 -7.75 15.74
CA ARG A 84 -9.60 -7.79 14.36
C ARG A 84 -8.67 -7.09 13.39
N ILE A 85 -8.80 -7.43 12.10
CA ILE A 85 -8.17 -6.70 10.98
C ILE A 85 -9.23 -6.51 9.89
N ASP A 86 -9.68 -5.28 9.70
CA ASP A 86 -10.73 -4.93 8.74
C ASP A 86 -10.17 -4.48 7.40
N VAL A 87 -9.00 -3.83 7.45
CA VAL A 87 -8.33 -3.31 6.27
C VAL A 87 -6.88 -3.77 6.26
N LEU A 88 -6.43 -4.30 5.12
CA LEU A 88 -5.01 -4.54 4.83
C LEU A 88 -4.58 -3.62 3.70
N VAL A 89 -3.57 -2.79 3.94
CA VAL A 89 -2.91 -1.99 2.89
C VAL A 89 -1.51 -2.54 2.64
N ASN A 90 -1.33 -3.22 1.52
CA ASN A 90 -0.04 -3.69 1.04
C ASN A 90 0.67 -2.53 0.32
N ASN A 91 1.42 -1.72 1.10
CA ASN A 91 2.10 -0.54 0.59
C ASN A 91 3.63 -0.71 0.50
N ALA A 92 4.23 -1.59 1.29
CA ALA A 92 5.68 -1.83 1.26
C ALA A 92 6.18 -2.12 -0.16
N GLY A 93 7.26 -1.46 -0.56
CA GLY A 93 7.85 -1.65 -1.87
C GLY A 93 9.15 -0.86 -2.06
N ILE A 94 9.92 -1.30 -3.03
CA ILE A 94 11.21 -0.70 -3.41
C ILE A 94 11.32 -0.59 -4.92
N THR A 95 12.27 0.24 -5.38
CA THR A 95 12.75 0.27 -6.77
C THR A 95 14.22 -0.12 -6.83
N ARG A 96 14.63 -0.71 -7.96
CA ARG A 96 16.03 -0.95 -8.35
C ARG A 96 16.10 -0.75 -9.86
N ASP A 97 16.15 0.52 -10.25
CA ASP A 97 16.00 0.94 -11.64
C ASP A 97 17.30 0.77 -12.40
N ASN A 98 17.23 0.13 -13.55
CA ASN A 98 18.31 0.04 -14.52
C ASN A 98 17.76 -0.40 -15.89
N LEU A 99 18.43 -0.03 -16.98
CA LEU A 99 18.11 -0.61 -18.28
C LEU A 99 18.30 -2.14 -18.25
N LEU A 100 17.43 -2.89 -18.93
CA LEU A 100 17.42 -4.35 -18.88
C LEU A 100 18.81 -4.97 -19.16
N MET A 101 19.53 -4.42 -20.13
CA MET A 101 20.88 -4.91 -20.47
C MET A 101 21.93 -4.75 -19.34
N ARG A 102 21.64 -3.92 -18.31
CA ARG A 102 22.53 -3.67 -17.17
C ARG A 102 21.92 -4.14 -15.86
N MET A 103 20.65 -4.55 -15.86
CA MET A 103 19.93 -5.02 -14.66
C MET A 103 20.53 -6.34 -14.20
N GLN A 104 20.83 -6.45 -12.92
CA GLN A 104 21.34 -7.68 -12.32
C GLN A 104 20.17 -8.55 -11.82
N GLU A 105 20.31 -9.86 -11.95
CA GLU A 105 19.31 -10.83 -11.48
C GLU A 105 18.90 -10.58 -10.01
N LYS A 106 19.89 -10.31 -9.14
CA LYS A 106 19.63 -9.98 -7.73
C LYS A 106 18.72 -8.77 -7.53
N ASP A 107 18.77 -7.76 -8.41
CA ASP A 107 17.92 -6.56 -8.32
C ASP A 107 16.51 -6.87 -8.82
N TRP A 108 16.38 -7.74 -9.82
CA TRP A 108 15.11 -8.29 -10.26
C TRP A 108 14.45 -9.09 -9.13
N ASP A 109 15.15 -10.08 -8.58
CA ASP A 109 14.63 -10.96 -7.54
C ASP A 109 14.23 -10.19 -6.27
N LEU A 110 15.05 -9.21 -5.89
CA LEU A 110 14.75 -8.38 -4.73
C LEU A 110 13.45 -7.59 -4.92
N VAL A 111 13.26 -6.95 -6.09
CA VAL A 111 12.05 -6.18 -6.40
C VAL A 111 10.83 -7.10 -6.44
N MET A 112 10.91 -8.25 -7.10
CA MET A 112 9.82 -9.23 -7.14
C MET A 112 9.47 -9.74 -5.75
N THR A 113 10.46 -10.01 -4.92
CA THR A 113 10.28 -10.52 -3.56
C THR A 113 9.65 -9.46 -2.64
N VAL A 114 10.17 -8.24 -2.66
CA VAL A 114 9.67 -7.18 -1.77
C VAL A 114 8.33 -6.63 -2.24
N ASN A 115 8.12 -6.43 -3.54
CA ASN A 115 6.92 -5.76 -4.04
C ASN A 115 5.75 -6.73 -4.28
N LEU A 116 5.99 -7.93 -4.82
CA LEU A 116 4.91 -8.83 -5.22
C LEU A 116 4.73 -10.00 -4.26
N LYS A 117 5.81 -10.69 -3.87
CA LYS A 117 5.70 -11.80 -2.93
C LYS A 117 5.21 -11.36 -1.56
N SER A 118 5.56 -10.16 -1.09
CA SER A 118 5.04 -9.58 0.16
C SER A 118 3.51 -9.45 0.15
N VAL A 119 2.94 -9.03 -0.96
CA VAL A 119 1.48 -8.92 -1.13
C VAL A 119 0.81 -10.28 -1.01
N PHE A 120 1.39 -11.31 -1.64
CA PHE A 120 0.94 -12.69 -1.46
C PHE A 120 1.06 -13.12 0.01
N ASN A 121 2.20 -12.91 0.65
CA ASN A 121 2.45 -13.34 2.03
C ASN A 121 1.40 -12.79 3.00
N LEU A 122 1.22 -11.47 3.00
CA LEU A 122 0.31 -10.80 3.92
C LEU A 122 -1.16 -11.07 3.61
N THR A 123 -1.52 -11.11 2.33
CA THR A 123 -2.90 -11.44 1.93
C THR A 123 -3.25 -12.87 2.36
N LYS A 124 -2.34 -13.83 2.15
CA LYS A 124 -2.53 -15.21 2.58
C LYS A 124 -2.62 -15.34 4.10
N ALA A 125 -1.77 -14.63 4.84
CA ALA A 125 -1.76 -14.68 6.31
C ALA A 125 -3.06 -14.09 6.90
N VAL A 126 -3.54 -12.93 6.40
CA VAL A 126 -4.74 -12.26 6.91
C VAL A 126 -6.04 -12.92 6.47
N GLN A 127 -6.02 -13.69 5.38
CA GLN A 127 -7.21 -14.28 4.77
C GLN A 127 -8.10 -15.03 5.77
N ARG A 128 -7.50 -15.87 6.64
CA ARG A 128 -8.26 -16.64 7.64
C ARG A 128 -9.01 -15.75 8.63
N VAL A 129 -8.40 -14.64 9.04
CA VAL A 129 -9.00 -13.66 9.96
C VAL A 129 -10.20 -13.00 9.29
N MET A 130 -10.03 -12.44 8.10
CA MET A 130 -11.09 -11.78 7.35
C MET A 130 -12.23 -12.73 6.96
N MET A 131 -11.92 -13.99 6.58
CA MET A 131 -12.94 -15.00 6.28
C MET A 131 -13.80 -15.35 7.50
N LYS A 132 -13.19 -15.44 8.70
CA LYS A 132 -13.92 -15.66 9.96
C LYS A 132 -14.81 -14.46 10.32
N GLN A 133 -14.32 -13.25 10.08
CA GLN A 133 -15.06 -12.00 10.28
C GLN A 133 -16.19 -11.83 9.26
N ARG A 134 -16.13 -12.46 8.08
CA ARG A 134 -17.01 -12.24 6.92
C ARG A 134 -17.02 -10.76 6.48
N PHE A 135 -15.89 -10.13 6.62
CA PHE A 135 -15.65 -8.74 6.24
C PHE A 135 -14.15 -8.50 6.04
N GLY A 136 -13.80 -7.69 5.04
CA GLY A 136 -12.44 -7.24 4.82
C GLY A 136 -12.29 -6.33 3.60
N SER A 137 -11.32 -5.42 3.65
CA SER A 137 -10.89 -4.64 2.50
C SER A 137 -9.39 -4.74 2.33
N ILE A 138 -8.94 -5.25 1.19
CA ILE A 138 -7.53 -5.35 0.83
C ILE A 138 -7.23 -4.29 -0.23
N VAL A 139 -6.25 -3.44 0.03
CA VAL A 139 -5.80 -2.37 -0.87
C VAL A 139 -4.35 -2.60 -1.21
N ASN A 140 -4.05 -2.85 -2.48
CA ASN A 140 -2.71 -3.12 -2.98
C ASN A 140 -2.15 -1.87 -3.67
N MET A 141 -0.98 -1.40 -3.22
CA MET A 141 -0.32 -0.23 -3.81
C MET A 141 0.48 -0.64 -5.05
N SER A 142 -0.19 -0.57 -6.22
CA SER A 142 0.44 -0.76 -7.52
C SER A 142 1.19 0.53 -7.96
N SER A 143 1.17 0.87 -9.23
CA SER A 143 1.74 2.09 -9.82
C SER A 143 1.20 2.25 -11.24
N VAL A 144 1.17 3.47 -11.77
CA VAL A 144 0.99 3.71 -13.21
C VAL A 144 2.05 3.00 -14.06
N VAL A 145 3.24 2.79 -13.51
CA VAL A 145 4.30 2.01 -14.16
C VAL A 145 3.91 0.54 -14.32
N GLY A 146 3.10 0.00 -13.40
CA GLY A 146 2.53 -1.35 -13.55
C GLY A 146 1.42 -1.43 -14.61
N VAL A 147 0.82 -0.30 -14.98
CA VAL A 147 -0.21 -0.20 -16.02
C VAL A 147 0.42 0.02 -17.40
N ASN A 148 1.34 0.99 -17.51
CA ASN A 148 1.86 1.47 -18.79
C ASN A 148 3.29 1.01 -19.12
N GLY A 149 4.04 0.53 -18.10
CA GLY A 149 5.48 0.33 -18.22
C GLY A 149 6.29 1.62 -18.09
N ASN A 150 7.60 1.49 -17.88
CA ASN A 150 8.55 2.60 -17.94
C ASN A 150 9.95 2.07 -18.27
N ALA A 151 10.68 2.77 -19.13
CA ALA A 151 12.06 2.42 -19.49
C ALA A 151 12.96 2.45 -18.24
N GLY A 152 13.78 1.42 -18.06
CA GLY A 152 14.65 1.27 -16.88
C GLY A 152 13.97 0.67 -15.65
N GLN A 153 12.68 0.36 -15.70
CA GLN A 153 11.90 -0.17 -14.58
C GLN A 153 11.21 -1.51 -14.89
N SER A 154 11.84 -2.36 -15.71
CA SER A 154 11.21 -3.62 -16.12
C SER A 154 10.87 -4.54 -14.94
N ASN A 155 11.71 -4.64 -13.90
CA ASN A 155 11.46 -5.37 -12.67
C ASN A 155 10.31 -4.75 -11.85
N TYR A 156 10.35 -3.44 -11.64
CA TYR A 156 9.31 -2.72 -10.90
C TYR A 156 7.95 -2.79 -11.63
N SER A 157 7.95 -2.53 -12.94
CA SER A 157 6.77 -2.65 -13.79
C SER A 157 6.17 -4.06 -13.71
N ALA A 158 6.97 -5.10 -13.87
CA ALA A 158 6.52 -6.49 -13.77
C ALA A 158 5.91 -6.79 -12.40
N SER A 159 6.55 -6.35 -11.29
CA SER A 159 6.05 -6.56 -9.94
C SER A 159 4.70 -5.86 -9.71
N LYS A 160 4.55 -4.61 -10.19
CA LYS A 160 3.31 -3.82 -10.02
C LYS A 160 2.19 -4.29 -10.94
N ALA A 161 2.50 -4.76 -12.16
CA ALA A 161 1.55 -5.41 -13.06
C ALA A 161 1.08 -6.77 -12.50
N GLY A 162 1.99 -7.58 -11.97
CA GLY A 162 1.66 -8.83 -11.30
C GLY A 162 0.70 -8.64 -10.12
N MET A 163 0.89 -7.56 -9.35
CA MET A 163 -0.01 -7.18 -8.26
C MET A 163 -1.43 -6.85 -8.75
N ILE A 164 -1.58 -6.25 -9.94
CA ILE A 164 -2.90 -6.00 -10.56
C ILE A 164 -3.61 -7.32 -10.87
N GLY A 165 -2.90 -8.28 -11.48
CA GLY A 165 -3.45 -9.62 -11.74
C GLY A 165 -3.83 -10.35 -10.46
N PHE A 166 -2.96 -10.32 -9.44
CA PHE A 166 -3.20 -10.89 -8.13
C PHE A 166 -4.46 -10.27 -7.47
N THR A 167 -4.60 -8.94 -7.50
CA THR A 167 -5.76 -8.22 -6.97
C THR A 167 -7.08 -8.75 -7.54
N LYS A 168 -7.14 -8.92 -8.86
CA LYS A 168 -8.35 -9.42 -9.55
C LYS A 168 -8.69 -10.85 -9.14
N SER A 169 -7.70 -11.73 -9.04
CA SER A 169 -7.88 -13.12 -8.61
C SER A 169 -8.42 -13.19 -7.18
N ILE A 170 -7.81 -12.45 -6.24
CA ILE A 170 -8.25 -12.41 -4.84
C ILE A 170 -9.66 -11.84 -4.68
N ALA A 171 -10.01 -10.83 -5.48
CA ALA A 171 -11.38 -10.29 -5.50
C ALA A 171 -12.42 -11.36 -5.87
N LEU A 172 -12.12 -12.22 -6.85
CA LEU A 172 -12.98 -13.33 -7.26
C LEU A 172 -13.05 -14.44 -6.19
N GLU A 173 -11.92 -14.79 -5.59
CA GLU A 173 -11.83 -15.86 -4.58
C GLU A 173 -12.56 -15.50 -3.28
N LEU A 174 -12.41 -14.26 -2.81
CA LEU A 174 -12.88 -13.84 -1.49
C LEU A 174 -14.20 -13.07 -1.49
N GLY A 175 -14.73 -12.71 -2.66
CA GLY A 175 -15.94 -11.90 -2.79
C GLY A 175 -17.16 -12.53 -2.11
N SER A 176 -17.34 -13.87 -2.20
CA SER A 176 -18.43 -14.59 -1.52
C SER A 176 -18.36 -14.53 0.02
N ARG A 177 -17.25 -14.07 0.57
CA ARG A 177 -17.05 -13.85 2.00
C ARG A 177 -17.14 -12.38 2.41
N ASN A 178 -17.64 -11.52 1.51
CA ASN A 178 -17.71 -10.07 1.71
C ASN A 178 -16.32 -9.44 1.98
N ILE A 179 -15.29 -9.96 1.30
CA ILE A 179 -13.94 -9.42 1.34
C ILE A 179 -13.63 -8.83 -0.03
N ARG A 180 -13.34 -7.54 -0.06
CA ARG A 180 -13.01 -6.80 -1.27
C ARG A 180 -11.50 -6.72 -1.44
N CYS A 181 -11.02 -6.73 -2.67
CA CYS A 181 -9.61 -6.55 -2.99
C CYS A 181 -9.48 -5.61 -4.18
N ASN A 182 -8.82 -4.47 -4.00
CA ASN A 182 -8.61 -3.46 -5.04
C ASN A 182 -7.16 -3.01 -5.06
N ALA A 183 -6.74 -2.39 -6.15
CA ALA A 183 -5.44 -1.77 -6.29
C ALA A 183 -5.56 -0.26 -6.50
N ILE A 184 -4.59 0.48 -6.00
CA ILE A 184 -4.36 1.88 -6.35
C ILE A 184 -3.11 1.92 -7.20
N ALA A 185 -3.12 2.70 -8.29
CA ALA A 185 -1.97 2.94 -9.16
C ALA A 185 -1.57 4.42 -9.06
N PRO A 186 -0.71 4.80 -8.07
CA PRO A 186 -0.21 6.15 -7.97
C PRO A 186 0.65 6.52 -9.19
N GLY A 187 0.56 7.80 -9.60
CA GLY A 187 1.46 8.40 -10.57
C GLY A 187 2.70 8.99 -9.90
N PHE A 188 3.08 10.20 -10.31
CA PHE A 188 4.20 10.94 -9.75
C PHE A 188 3.76 11.63 -8.44
N ILE A 189 4.11 11.04 -7.29
CA ILE A 189 3.73 11.51 -5.95
C ILE A 189 4.95 12.09 -5.22
N GLU A 190 4.77 13.23 -4.56
CA GLU A 190 5.78 13.86 -3.72
C GLU A 190 6.11 13.00 -2.50
N THR A 191 7.31 12.45 -2.48
CA THR A 191 7.85 11.63 -1.39
C THR A 191 9.35 11.90 -1.27
N GLU A 192 10.01 11.41 -0.23
CA GLU A 192 11.47 11.50 -0.13
C GLU A 192 12.18 10.96 -1.39
N MET A 193 11.61 9.91 -1.99
CA MET A 193 12.14 9.30 -3.23
C MET A 193 12.10 10.27 -4.42
N THR A 194 11.02 11.03 -4.59
CA THR A 194 10.85 11.97 -5.70
C THR A 194 11.52 13.32 -5.41
N HIS A 195 11.66 13.70 -4.13
CA HIS A 195 12.43 14.89 -3.74
C HIS A 195 13.94 14.76 -4.02
N SER A 196 14.48 13.53 -4.06
CA SER A 196 15.88 13.30 -4.42
C SER A 196 16.18 13.51 -5.91
N LEU A 197 15.16 13.64 -6.76
CA LEU A 197 15.33 13.93 -8.18
C LEU A 197 15.73 15.40 -8.39
N LYS A 198 16.53 15.67 -9.43
CA LYS A 198 16.86 17.01 -9.84
C LYS A 198 15.61 17.79 -10.28
N GLU A 199 15.63 19.10 -10.08
CA GLU A 199 14.48 19.98 -10.36
C GLU A 199 14.04 19.90 -11.83
N ASP A 200 14.99 19.92 -12.76
CA ASP A 200 14.73 19.80 -14.20
C ASP A 200 14.01 18.48 -14.56
N VAL A 201 14.37 17.38 -13.87
CA VAL A 201 13.71 16.08 -14.05
C VAL A 201 12.29 16.11 -13.48
N ARG A 202 12.09 16.71 -12.30
CA ARG A 202 10.75 16.86 -11.70
C ARG A 202 9.84 17.68 -12.59
N ASP A 203 10.33 18.82 -13.09
CA ASP A 203 9.56 19.70 -13.97
C ASP A 203 9.18 19.01 -15.28
N ALA A 204 10.10 18.24 -15.85
CA ALA A 204 9.81 17.42 -17.04
C ALA A 204 8.66 16.43 -16.77
N TRP A 205 8.66 15.76 -15.61
CA TRP A 205 7.54 14.89 -15.23
C TRP A 205 6.23 15.66 -15.06
N ILE A 206 6.23 16.79 -14.35
CA ILE A 206 5.03 17.63 -14.13
C ILE A 206 4.42 18.07 -15.45
N GLN A 207 5.25 18.39 -16.47
CA GLN A 207 4.77 18.76 -17.80
C GLN A 207 3.97 17.66 -18.50
N THR A 208 4.22 16.39 -18.18
CA THR A 208 3.46 15.25 -18.74
C THR A 208 2.14 15.00 -18.04
N ILE A 209 1.93 15.57 -16.85
CA ILE A 209 0.71 15.38 -16.06
C ILE A 209 -0.36 16.38 -16.51
N PRO A 210 -1.56 15.92 -16.95
CA PRO A 210 -2.66 16.83 -17.36
C PRO A 210 -3.05 17.84 -16.28
N LEU A 211 -3.10 17.46 -14.99
CA LEU A 211 -3.38 18.38 -13.88
C LEU A 211 -2.23 19.32 -13.53
N ARG A 212 -1.09 19.26 -14.25
CA ARG A 212 0.06 20.18 -14.12
C ARG A 212 0.63 20.32 -12.70
N ARG A 213 0.49 19.29 -11.89
CA ARG A 213 1.10 19.18 -10.57
C ARG A 213 1.50 17.75 -10.27
N SER A 214 2.48 17.56 -9.40
CA SER A 214 2.69 16.29 -8.71
C SER A 214 1.49 15.98 -7.79
N GLY A 215 1.24 14.70 -7.57
CA GLY A 215 0.32 14.25 -6.53
C GLY A 215 0.98 14.35 -5.16
N LYS A 216 0.17 14.56 -4.12
CA LYS A 216 0.63 14.48 -2.72
C LYS A 216 0.29 13.09 -2.15
N PRO A 217 0.99 12.62 -1.12
CA PRO A 217 0.61 11.39 -0.41
C PRO A 217 -0.85 11.37 0.04
N GLU A 218 -1.41 12.54 0.38
CA GLU A 218 -2.82 12.71 0.77
C GLU A 218 -3.78 12.41 -0.37
N ASP A 219 -3.45 12.74 -1.62
CA ASP A 219 -4.27 12.39 -2.81
C ASP A 219 -4.46 10.86 -2.89
N VAL A 220 -3.44 10.09 -2.53
CA VAL A 220 -3.49 8.62 -2.49
C VAL A 220 -4.23 8.12 -1.26
N ALA A 221 -4.02 8.76 -0.10
CA ALA A 221 -4.66 8.39 1.16
C ALA A 221 -6.19 8.57 1.11
N ASP A 222 -6.69 9.58 0.41
CA ASP A 222 -8.13 9.80 0.21
C ASP A 222 -8.77 8.65 -0.58
N VAL A 223 -8.13 8.19 -1.65
CA VAL A 223 -8.62 7.04 -2.43
C VAL A 223 -8.50 5.74 -1.64
N ALA A 224 -7.42 5.57 -0.85
CA ALA A 224 -7.29 4.42 0.05
C ALA A 224 -8.42 4.41 1.11
N THR A 225 -8.79 5.59 1.65
CA THR A 225 -9.90 5.75 2.60
C THR A 225 -11.23 5.35 1.96
N PHE A 226 -11.52 5.81 0.74
CA PHE A 226 -12.69 5.37 -0.02
C PHE A 226 -12.73 3.84 -0.15
N LEU A 227 -11.63 3.22 -0.57
CA LEU A 227 -11.56 1.76 -0.74
C LEU A 227 -11.64 0.98 0.59
N ALA A 228 -11.21 1.56 1.68
CA ALA A 228 -11.30 0.96 3.02
C ALA A 228 -12.70 1.11 3.64
N SER A 229 -13.48 2.08 3.20
CA SER A 229 -14.80 2.43 3.75
C SER A 229 -15.95 1.68 3.09
N ASP A 230 -17.15 1.82 3.65
CA ASP A 230 -18.38 1.25 3.11
C ASP A 230 -18.88 1.99 1.87
N LEU A 231 -18.32 3.18 1.56
CA LEU A 231 -18.60 3.92 0.31
C LEU A 231 -18.21 3.10 -0.94
N SER A 232 -17.28 2.17 -0.80
CA SER A 232 -16.83 1.26 -1.85
C SER A 232 -17.35 -0.18 -1.71
N SER A 233 -18.49 -0.38 -1.01
CA SER A 233 -19.05 -1.71 -0.70
C SER A 233 -19.31 -2.59 -1.92
N TYR A 234 -19.53 -1.99 -3.11
CA TYR A 234 -19.73 -2.71 -4.36
C TYR A 234 -18.54 -2.59 -5.35
N VAL A 235 -17.35 -2.20 -4.83
CA VAL A 235 -16.12 -2.02 -5.62
C VAL A 235 -15.11 -3.09 -5.23
N THR A 236 -14.84 -4.05 -6.12
CA THR A 236 -13.82 -5.09 -5.94
C THR A 236 -13.18 -5.46 -7.28
N GLY A 237 -11.92 -5.89 -7.28
CA GLY A 237 -11.15 -6.24 -8.47
C GLY A 237 -10.71 -5.04 -9.32
N GLN A 238 -10.86 -3.82 -8.82
CA GLN A 238 -10.59 -2.60 -9.59
C GLN A 238 -9.16 -2.09 -9.37
N VAL A 239 -8.67 -1.34 -10.37
CA VAL A 239 -7.41 -0.59 -10.31
C VAL A 239 -7.75 0.89 -10.48
N ILE A 240 -7.53 1.69 -9.45
CA ILE A 240 -7.82 3.12 -9.47
C ILE A 240 -6.50 3.88 -9.62
N SER A 241 -6.35 4.58 -10.75
CA SER A 241 -5.19 5.45 -10.99
C SER A 241 -5.35 6.76 -10.23
N VAL A 242 -4.32 7.12 -9.43
CA VAL A 242 -4.22 8.41 -8.73
C VAL A 242 -3.01 9.12 -9.30
N CYS A 243 -3.18 9.73 -10.48
CA CYS A 243 -2.04 10.14 -11.31
C CYS A 243 -2.21 11.49 -12.00
N GLY A 244 -3.26 12.26 -11.69
CA GLY A 244 -3.52 13.55 -12.35
C GLY A 244 -3.76 13.45 -13.86
N GLY A 245 -4.19 12.28 -14.37
CA GLY A 245 -4.41 12.01 -15.80
C GLY A 245 -3.17 11.52 -16.55
N MET A 246 -2.06 11.24 -15.86
CA MET A 246 -0.81 10.75 -16.47
C MET A 246 -0.98 9.38 -17.16
N SER A 247 -1.93 8.58 -16.71
CA SER A 247 -2.26 7.25 -17.24
C SER A 247 -3.75 7.20 -17.52
N THR A 248 -4.14 7.50 -18.75
CA THR A 248 -5.51 7.45 -19.26
C THR A 248 -5.59 6.50 -20.45
#